data_c9e25781e5ada2b1ed0244dccb57056b
#
_entry.id   c9e25781e5ada2b1ed0244dccb57056b
#
_cell.length_a   1.000
_cell.length_b   1.000
_cell.length_c   1.000
_cell.angle_alpha   90.00
_cell.angle_beta   90.00
_cell.angle_gamma   90.00
#
_symmetry.space_group_name_H-M   'P 1'
#
loop_
_entity.id
_entity.type
_entity.pdbx_description
1 polymer ?
#
loop_
_entity_poly.entity_id
_entity_poly.type
_entity_poly.pdbx_seq_one_letter_code
_entity_poly.pdbx_strand_id
1 'polypeptide(L)'
;HKKDVIMKIETGQGTIPLITLLGIWSISALNALPGLAVSPILGQMSTIFPHSSEFDIQLLSSLPSLLTIPFILLSGKLTERINNIVLLQVGLIIFALSGLLYMLSSRMWQLIAVSALLGIGSGMIVPLSTGLISRHFIGRYRTRQFGLSSAITNITLVTATVLTGYLAEINWHLPFIVYFFPVVSFFLSFYLKRDTISVAPVKVTVSGKIEVKRLVSLMLFYGLVTYLAVIVSFNLPFLMKEYHFDTGASGIIISLFYLALMIRQRE
;
A
#
# COMPACT_ATOMS: atom_id res chain seq x y z
N HIS A 1 -10.38 -2.77 40.59
CA HIS A 1 -10.30 -1.59 39.69
C HIS A 1 -8.95 -1.58 38.98
N LYS A 2 -8.79 -2.37 37.93
CA LYS A 2 -7.72 -2.18 36.94
C LYS A 2 -8.13 -0.97 36.08
N LYS A 3 -7.60 0.21 36.36
CA LYS A 3 -7.52 1.30 35.42
C LYS A 3 -6.56 0.83 34.32
N ASP A 4 -7.10 0.32 33.23
CA ASP A 4 -6.33 0.13 32.01
C ASP A 4 -5.77 1.50 31.63
N VAL A 5 -4.46 1.67 31.73
CA VAL A 5 -3.73 2.84 31.24
C VAL A 5 -3.73 2.72 29.71
N ILE A 6 -4.89 2.99 29.10
CA ILE A 6 -4.99 3.09 27.64
C ILE A 6 -4.28 4.38 27.28
N MET A 7 -3.08 4.25 26.70
CA MET A 7 -2.34 5.39 26.21
C MET A 7 -3.22 6.14 25.19
N LYS A 8 -3.57 7.40 25.52
CA LYS A 8 -4.40 8.27 24.69
C LYS A 8 -3.53 9.20 23.86
N ILE A 9 -3.87 9.34 22.61
CA ILE A 9 -3.15 10.15 21.62
C ILE A 9 -4.00 11.37 21.27
N GLU A 10 -3.40 12.55 21.34
CA GLU A 10 -4.07 13.81 20.98
C GLU A 10 -4.28 13.91 19.46
N THR A 11 -5.44 14.39 19.08
CA THR A 11 -5.88 14.52 17.67
C THR A 11 -6.08 15.96 17.22
N GLY A 12 -6.05 16.90 18.16
CA GLY A 12 -6.40 18.31 17.96
C GLY A 12 -7.89 18.61 18.11
N GLN A 13 -8.75 17.59 18.17
CA GLN A 13 -10.19 17.69 18.47
C GLN A 13 -10.62 16.76 19.62
N GLY A 14 -9.66 16.09 20.25
CA GLY A 14 -9.88 15.14 21.33
C GLY A 14 -8.74 14.16 21.46
N THR A 15 -9.00 12.99 22.03
CA THR A 15 -8.01 11.92 22.18
C THR A 15 -8.55 10.60 21.66
N ILE A 16 -7.70 9.79 21.02
CA ILE A 16 -8.01 8.43 20.58
C ILE A 16 -7.14 7.42 21.31
N PRO A 17 -7.60 6.17 21.51
CA PRO A 17 -6.79 5.08 22.01
C PRO A 17 -5.62 4.74 21.06
N LEU A 18 -4.50 4.29 21.62
CA LEU A 18 -3.35 3.85 20.81
C LEU A 18 -3.73 2.75 19.80
N ILE A 19 -4.63 1.83 20.16
CA ILE A 19 -5.08 0.75 19.27
C ILE A 19 -5.76 1.27 18.00
N THR A 20 -6.52 2.36 18.10
CA THR A 20 -7.14 3.04 16.95
C THR A 20 -6.05 3.62 16.04
N LEU A 21 -5.01 4.24 16.62
CA LEU A 21 -3.88 4.76 15.85
C LEU A 21 -3.11 3.64 15.15
N LEU A 22 -2.84 2.53 15.84
CA LEU A 22 -2.22 1.35 15.25
C LEU A 22 -3.06 0.78 14.10
N GLY A 23 -4.40 0.78 14.23
CA GLY A 23 -5.30 0.42 13.16
C GLY A 23 -5.14 1.33 11.93
N ILE A 24 -5.10 2.65 12.11
CA ILE A 24 -4.87 3.62 11.02
C ILE A 24 -3.51 3.39 10.35
N TRP A 25 -2.44 3.19 11.13
CA TRP A 25 -1.11 2.96 10.61
C TRP A 25 -0.97 1.61 9.88
N SER A 26 -1.61 0.55 10.39
CA SER A 26 -1.61 -0.75 9.73
C SER A 26 -2.26 -0.70 8.35
N ILE A 27 -3.35 0.06 8.21
CA ILE A 27 -4.01 0.27 6.93
C ILE A 27 -3.13 1.11 5.99
N SER A 28 -2.47 2.14 6.52
CA SER A 28 -1.53 2.95 5.73
C SER A 28 -0.36 2.14 5.20
N ALA A 29 0.14 1.18 5.97
CA ALA A 29 1.22 0.29 5.57
C ALA A 29 0.90 -0.54 4.31
N LEU A 30 -0.40 -0.83 4.06
CA LEU A 30 -0.82 -1.60 2.89
C LEU A 30 -0.72 -0.85 1.58
N ASN A 31 -0.68 0.49 1.60
CA ASN A 31 -0.82 1.31 0.38
C ASN A 31 0.28 1.08 -0.66
N ALA A 32 1.49 0.67 -0.24
CA ALA A 32 2.61 0.44 -1.14
C ALA A 32 2.84 -1.04 -1.50
N LEU A 33 2.18 -1.97 -0.82
CA LEU A 33 2.40 -3.41 -1.05
C LEU A 33 1.95 -3.89 -2.42
N PRO A 34 0.78 -3.47 -2.96
CA PRO A 34 0.32 -3.94 -4.27
C PRO A 34 1.26 -3.47 -5.38
N GLY A 35 1.80 -4.41 -6.10
CA GLY A 35 2.65 -4.17 -7.26
C GLY A 35 4.14 -4.02 -6.95
N LEU A 36 4.55 -3.50 -5.80
CA LEU A 36 5.97 -3.24 -5.51
C LEU A 36 6.61 -4.26 -4.56
N ALA A 37 5.84 -4.84 -3.64
CA ALA A 37 6.39 -5.76 -2.64
C ALA A 37 7.05 -7.01 -3.26
N VAL A 38 6.52 -7.52 -4.37
CA VAL A 38 7.03 -8.69 -5.08
C VAL A 38 7.97 -8.35 -6.24
N SER A 39 8.33 -7.09 -6.43
CA SER A 39 9.23 -6.70 -7.52
C SER A 39 10.56 -7.46 -7.53
N PRO A 40 11.19 -7.82 -6.39
CA PRO A 40 12.47 -8.54 -6.40
C PRO A 40 12.41 -9.91 -7.09
N ILE A 41 11.24 -10.57 -7.08
CA ILE A 41 11.10 -11.92 -7.63
C ILE A 41 10.72 -11.96 -9.12
N LEU A 42 10.44 -10.81 -9.75
CA LEU A 42 10.01 -10.77 -11.15
C LEU A 42 11.03 -11.44 -12.10
N GLY A 43 12.32 -11.23 -11.86
CA GLY A 43 13.39 -11.91 -12.61
C GLY A 43 13.34 -13.42 -12.46
N GLN A 44 13.08 -13.94 -11.25
CA GLN A 44 12.98 -15.38 -10.99
C GLN A 44 11.74 -16.00 -11.65
N MET A 45 10.63 -15.25 -11.76
CA MET A 45 9.41 -15.72 -12.42
C MET A 45 9.65 -16.17 -13.86
N SER A 46 10.58 -15.52 -14.58
CA SER A 46 10.94 -15.94 -15.94
C SER A 46 11.61 -17.31 -16.03
N THR A 47 12.22 -17.80 -14.95
CA THR A 47 12.77 -19.16 -14.86
C THR A 47 11.69 -20.19 -14.52
N ILE A 48 10.76 -19.81 -13.66
CA ILE A 48 9.67 -20.69 -13.19
C ILE A 48 8.62 -20.87 -14.30
N PHE A 49 8.39 -19.81 -15.08
CA PHE A 49 7.43 -19.79 -16.19
C PHE A 49 8.11 -19.47 -17.53
N PRO A 50 8.92 -20.38 -18.08
CA PRO A 50 9.75 -20.11 -19.27
C PRO A 50 8.94 -19.84 -20.54
N HIS A 51 7.65 -20.21 -20.58
CA HIS A 51 6.76 -19.95 -21.69
C HIS A 51 5.98 -18.62 -21.57
N SER A 52 6.16 -17.89 -20.48
CA SER A 52 5.53 -16.58 -20.25
C SER A 52 6.42 -15.46 -20.77
N SER A 53 5.83 -14.46 -21.40
CA SER A 53 6.57 -13.28 -21.83
C SER A 53 6.98 -12.41 -20.63
N GLU A 54 8.01 -11.59 -20.80
CA GLU A 54 8.37 -10.60 -19.77
C GLU A 54 7.21 -9.65 -19.44
N PHE A 55 6.38 -9.36 -20.44
CA PHE A 55 5.17 -8.57 -20.25
C PHE A 55 4.19 -9.25 -19.29
N ASP A 56 3.94 -10.57 -19.42
CA ASP A 56 3.08 -11.32 -18.51
C ASP A 56 3.60 -11.28 -17.07
N ILE A 57 4.92 -11.37 -16.91
CA ILE A 57 5.57 -11.30 -15.59
C ILE A 57 5.45 -9.90 -15.00
N GLN A 58 5.67 -8.86 -15.80
CA GLN A 58 5.52 -7.48 -15.35
C GLN A 58 4.08 -7.12 -14.97
N LEU A 59 3.07 -7.79 -15.57
CA LEU A 59 1.66 -7.62 -15.18
C LEU A 59 1.41 -7.98 -13.71
N LEU A 60 2.19 -8.88 -13.10
CA LEU A 60 2.05 -9.21 -11.67
C LEU A 60 2.20 -7.98 -10.78
N SER A 61 3.04 -7.03 -11.15
CA SER A 61 3.29 -5.79 -10.41
C SER A 61 2.50 -4.60 -10.95
N SER A 62 2.33 -4.49 -12.27
CA SER A 62 1.70 -3.32 -12.90
C SER A 62 0.17 -3.40 -12.90
N LEU A 63 -0.42 -4.58 -13.04
CA LEU A 63 -1.87 -4.75 -13.10
C LEU A 63 -2.58 -4.35 -11.79
N PRO A 64 -2.07 -4.69 -10.59
CA PRO A 64 -2.66 -4.19 -9.35
C PRO A 64 -2.70 -2.67 -9.31
N SER A 65 -1.60 -2.01 -9.68
CA SER A 65 -1.51 -0.55 -9.70
C SER A 65 -2.48 0.08 -10.71
N LEU A 66 -2.62 -0.53 -11.88
CA LEU A 66 -3.55 -0.07 -12.92
C LEU A 66 -5.00 -0.16 -12.45
N LEU A 67 -5.40 -1.28 -11.87
CA LEU A 67 -6.78 -1.50 -11.39
C LEU A 67 -7.09 -0.71 -10.12
N THR A 68 -6.10 -0.37 -9.33
CA THR A 68 -6.28 0.50 -8.16
C THR A 68 -6.94 1.83 -8.56
N ILE A 69 -6.60 2.42 -9.72
CA ILE A 69 -7.11 3.73 -10.15
C ILE A 69 -8.64 3.75 -10.29
N PRO A 70 -9.28 2.92 -11.12
CA PRO A 70 -10.73 2.92 -11.25
C PRO A 70 -11.45 2.55 -9.95
N PHE A 71 -10.85 1.67 -9.13
CA PHE A 71 -11.45 1.27 -7.86
C PHE A 71 -11.30 2.31 -6.76
N ILE A 72 -10.30 3.21 -6.80
CA ILE A 72 -10.26 4.42 -5.96
C ILE A 72 -11.48 5.30 -6.26
N LEU A 73 -11.78 5.55 -7.54
CA LEU A 73 -12.91 6.39 -7.93
C LEU A 73 -14.24 5.75 -7.55
N LEU A 74 -14.38 4.45 -7.78
CA LEU A 74 -15.57 3.69 -7.40
C LEU A 74 -15.76 3.68 -5.88
N SER A 75 -14.70 3.44 -5.12
CA SER A 75 -14.72 3.45 -3.66
C SER A 75 -15.13 4.83 -3.12
N GLY A 76 -14.59 5.92 -3.68
CA GLY A 76 -14.98 7.28 -3.33
C GLY A 76 -16.50 7.49 -3.48
N LYS A 77 -17.09 7.02 -4.57
CA LYS A 77 -18.53 7.10 -4.81
C LYS A 77 -19.36 6.18 -3.90
N LEU A 78 -18.83 4.98 -3.59
CA LEU A 78 -19.47 4.05 -2.68
C LEU A 78 -19.53 4.55 -1.24
N THR A 79 -18.56 5.38 -0.80
CA THR A 79 -18.56 5.98 0.55
C THR A 79 -19.72 6.91 0.80
N GLU A 80 -20.42 7.40 -0.23
CA GLU A 80 -21.65 8.18 -0.11
C GLU A 80 -22.87 7.33 0.32
N ARG A 81 -22.82 6.03 0.07
CA ARG A 81 -23.96 5.10 0.29
C ARG A 81 -23.66 4.02 1.32
N ILE A 82 -22.41 3.66 1.52
CA ILE A 82 -21.97 2.55 2.37
C ILE A 82 -21.08 3.09 3.47
N ASN A 83 -21.19 2.51 4.66
CA ASN A 83 -20.32 2.86 5.79
C ASN A 83 -18.84 2.59 5.41
N ASN A 84 -18.00 3.60 5.61
CA ASN A 84 -16.58 3.56 5.24
C ASN A 84 -15.81 2.40 5.88
N ILE A 85 -16.17 2.01 7.12
CA ILE A 85 -15.52 0.90 7.82
C ILE A 85 -15.91 -0.43 7.18
N VAL A 86 -17.17 -0.59 6.78
CA VAL A 86 -17.62 -1.79 6.06
C VAL A 86 -16.92 -1.88 4.71
N LEU A 87 -16.85 -0.78 3.98
CA LEU A 87 -16.16 -0.74 2.68
C LEU A 87 -14.65 -1.06 2.82
N LEU A 88 -14.02 -0.52 3.87
CA LEU A 88 -12.63 -0.83 4.21
C LEU A 88 -12.45 -2.33 4.51
N GLN A 89 -13.33 -2.91 5.33
CA GLN A 89 -13.28 -4.33 5.68
C GLN A 89 -13.44 -5.22 4.46
N VAL A 90 -14.34 -4.88 3.54
CA VAL A 90 -14.48 -5.60 2.26
C VAL A 90 -13.20 -5.52 1.45
N GLY A 91 -12.58 -4.33 1.32
CA GLY A 91 -11.29 -4.17 0.64
C GLY A 91 -10.18 -5.00 1.29
N LEU A 92 -10.11 -5.03 2.63
CA LEU A 92 -9.12 -5.83 3.37
C LEU A 92 -9.32 -7.33 3.17
N ILE A 93 -10.57 -7.81 3.13
CA ILE A 93 -10.89 -9.22 2.85
C ILE A 93 -10.47 -9.59 1.42
N ILE A 94 -10.80 -8.76 0.42
CA ILE A 94 -10.40 -9.00 -0.97
C ILE A 94 -8.88 -9.05 -1.10
N PHE A 95 -8.19 -8.13 -0.45
CA PHE A 95 -6.72 -8.10 -0.45
C PHE A 95 -6.12 -9.35 0.20
N ALA A 96 -6.58 -9.75 1.39
CA ALA A 96 -6.11 -10.95 2.08
C ALA A 96 -6.42 -12.24 1.29
N LEU A 97 -7.61 -12.30 0.67
CA LEU A 97 -8.00 -13.41 -0.21
C LEU A 97 -7.05 -13.51 -1.42
N SER A 98 -6.64 -12.37 -1.98
CA SER A 98 -5.63 -12.36 -3.05
C SER A 98 -4.32 -13.00 -2.59
N GLY A 99 -3.85 -12.71 -1.36
CA GLY A 99 -2.67 -13.35 -0.79
C GLY A 99 -2.80 -14.88 -0.72
N LEU A 100 -3.96 -15.38 -0.27
CA LEU A 100 -4.24 -16.81 -0.23
C LEU A 100 -4.25 -17.42 -1.64
N LEU A 101 -4.92 -16.78 -2.59
CA LEU A 101 -5.02 -17.27 -3.96
C LEU A 101 -3.66 -17.27 -4.68
N TYR A 102 -2.77 -16.32 -4.40
CA TYR A 102 -1.40 -16.36 -4.91
C TYR A 102 -0.65 -17.60 -4.46
N MET A 103 -0.78 -17.99 -3.18
CA MET A 103 -0.12 -19.19 -2.66
C MET A 103 -0.67 -20.49 -3.26
N LEU A 104 -1.91 -20.50 -3.72
CA LEU A 104 -2.56 -21.65 -4.38
C LEU A 104 -2.37 -21.65 -5.90
N SER A 105 -1.88 -20.58 -6.48
CA SER A 105 -1.73 -20.42 -7.92
C SER A 105 -0.49 -21.15 -8.42
N SER A 106 -0.65 -21.94 -9.48
CA SER A 106 0.43 -22.73 -10.10
C SER A 106 0.69 -22.34 -11.56
N ARG A 107 -0.13 -21.43 -12.14
CA ARG A 107 -0.04 -21.01 -13.54
C ARG A 107 0.02 -19.50 -13.64
N MET A 108 0.75 -18.97 -14.64
CA MET A 108 0.92 -17.54 -14.84
C MET A 108 -0.43 -16.80 -14.98
N TRP A 109 -1.39 -17.31 -15.75
CA TRP A 109 -2.68 -16.67 -15.90
C TRP A 109 -3.48 -16.56 -14.59
N GLN A 110 -3.31 -17.53 -13.66
CA GLN A 110 -3.93 -17.47 -12.33
C GLN A 110 -3.30 -16.34 -11.51
N LEU A 111 -1.96 -16.23 -11.53
CA LEU A 111 -1.25 -15.15 -10.85
C LEU A 111 -1.67 -13.78 -11.39
N ILE A 112 -1.84 -13.63 -12.71
CA ILE A 112 -2.33 -12.39 -13.33
C ILE A 112 -3.76 -12.08 -12.88
N ALA A 113 -4.66 -13.07 -12.87
CA ALA A 113 -6.03 -12.88 -12.40
C ALA A 113 -6.09 -12.46 -10.93
N VAL A 114 -5.24 -13.06 -10.09
CA VAL A 114 -5.13 -12.70 -8.67
C VAL A 114 -4.53 -11.31 -8.49
N SER A 115 -3.59 -10.90 -9.37
CA SER A 115 -3.06 -9.53 -9.41
C SER A 115 -4.17 -8.50 -9.64
N ALA A 116 -5.11 -8.82 -10.53
CA ALA A 116 -6.29 -7.98 -10.75
C ALA A 116 -7.15 -7.85 -9.48
N LEU A 117 -7.41 -8.96 -8.80
CA LEU A 117 -8.17 -8.98 -7.56
C LEU A 117 -7.48 -8.15 -6.45
N LEU A 118 -6.15 -8.27 -6.34
CA LEU A 118 -5.32 -7.48 -5.44
C LEU A 118 -5.48 -5.98 -5.69
N GLY A 119 -5.48 -5.56 -6.95
CA GLY A 119 -5.69 -4.17 -7.35
C GLY A 119 -7.07 -3.63 -6.97
N ILE A 120 -8.11 -4.46 -7.08
CA ILE A 120 -9.48 -4.14 -6.65
C ILE A 120 -9.50 -3.87 -5.14
N GLY A 121 -8.99 -4.79 -4.33
CA GLY A 121 -8.92 -4.64 -2.88
C GLY A 121 -8.14 -3.40 -2.45
N SER A 122 -6.98 -3.18 -3.06
CA SER A 122 -6.14 -2.01 -2.82
C SER A 122 -6.85 -0.71 -3.18
N GLY A 123 -7.51 -0.62 -4.32
CA GLY A 123 -8.26 0.56 -4.75
C GLY A 123 -9.38 0.94 -3.80
N MET A 124 -9.97 -0.02 -3.09
CA MET A 124 -10.94 0.25 -2.03
C MET A 124 -10.28 0.79 -0.75
N ILE A 125 -9.08 0.35 -0.42
CA ILE A 125 -8.39 0.69 0.85
C ILE A 125 -7.75 2.08 0.78
N VAL A 126 -7.09 2.44 -0.33
CA VAL A 126 -6.28 3.66 -0.46
C VAL A 126 -7.03 4.95 -0.07
N PRO A 127 -8.23 5.27 -0.60
CA PRO A 127 -8.92 6.50 -0.25
C PRO A 127 -9.43 6.49 1.19
N LEU A 128 -9.75 5.31 1.72
CA LEU A 128 -10.23 5.15 3.09
C LEU A 128 -9.11 5.33 4.10
N SER A 129 -7.89 4.88 3.78
CA SER A 129 -6.69 5.10 4.59
C SER A 129 -6.42 6.60 4.82
N THR A 130 -6.39 7.38 3.75
CA THR A 130 -6.21 8.83 3.83
C THR A 130 -7.40 9.52 4.50
N GLY A 131 -8.60 9.04 4.24
CA GLY A 131 -9.85 9.50 4.87
C GLY A 131 -9.86 9.32 6.38
N LEU A 132 -9.35 8.20 6.89
CA LEU A 132 -9.25 7.94 8.33
C LEU A 132 -8.36 8.97 9.03
N ILE A 133 -7.19 9.29 8.47
CA ILE A 133 -6.31 10.33 9.03
C ILE A 133 -7.01 11.68 9.03
N SER A 134 -7.65 12.04 7.91
CA SER A 134 -8.34 13.34 7.78
C SER A 134 -9.50 13.50 8.73
N ARG A 135 -10.18 12.41 9.12
CA ARG A 135 -11.32 12.42 10.04
C ARG A 135 -10.92 12.46 11.50
N HIS A 136 -9.86 11.74 11.87
CA HIS A 136 -9.44 11.64 13.27
C HIS A 136 -8.53 12.79 13.70
N PHE A 137 -7.81 13.42 12.77
CA PHE A 137 -6.81 14.45 13.10
C PHE A 137 -7.09 15.77 12.39
N ILE A 138 -6.83 16.89 13.08
CA ILE A 138 -6.97 18.24 12.53
C ILE A 138 -5.67 19.06 12.68
N GLY A 139 -5.54 20.10 11.88
CA GLY A 139 -4.43 21.04 11.92
C GLY A 139 -3.06 20.35 11.89
N ARG A 140 -2.17 20.75 12.77
CA ARG A 140 -0.78 20.26 12.88
C ARG A 140 -0.71 18.75 13.14
N TYR A 141 -1.67 18.19 13.89
CA TYR A 141 -1.71 16.76 14.16
C TYR A 141 -1.99 15.96 12.89
N ARG A 142 -2.86 16.44 12.00
CA ARG A 142 -3.14 15.83 10.69
C ARG A 142 -1.89 15.78 9.82
N THR A 143 -1.18 16.90 9.68
CA THR A 143 0.06 16.95 8.87
C THR A 143 1.10 15.98 9.42
N ARG A 144 1.28 15.92 10.73
CA ARG A 144 2.19 14.98 11.38
C ARG A 144 1.80 13.52 11.10
N GLN A 145 0.51 13.20 11.15
CA GLN A 145 0.03 11.83 10.89
C GLN A 145 0.19 11.43 9.43
N PHE A 146 0.00 12.33 8.47
CA PHE A 146 0.32 12.03 7.07
C PHE A 146 1.81 11.75 6.87
N GLY A 147 2.70 12.52 7.50
CA GLY A 147 4.14 12.26 7.47
C GLY A 147 4.51 10.91 8.07
N LEU A 148 3.95 10.56 9.25
CA LEU A 148 4.17 9.26 9.88
C LEU A 148 3.59 8.11 9.04
N SER A 149 2.39 8.29 8.48
CA SER A 149 1.77 7.31 7.59
C SER A 149 2.65 7.03 6.36
N SER A 150 3.19 8.08 5.73
CA SER A 150 4.12 7.94 4.61
C SER A 150 5.39 7.20 5.02
N ALA A 151 5.97 7.53 6.18
CA ALA A 151 7.15 6.83 6.70
C ALA A 151 6.87 5.34 6.95
N ILE A 152 5.72 5.01 7.56
CA ILE A 152 5.30 3.62 7.81
C ILE A 152 5.12 2.88 6.49
N THR A 153 4.46 3.48 5.51
CA THR A 153 4.28 2.89 4.18
C THR A 153 5.63 2.53 3.53
N ASN A 154 6.60 3.45 3.55
CA ASN A 154 7.92 3.20 2.98
C ASN A 154 8.72 2.15 3.77
N ILE A 155 8.70 2.20 5.12
CA ILE A 155 9.36 1.19 5.95
C ILE A 155 8.74 -0.19 5.69
N THR A 156 7.43 -0.28 5.57
CA THR A 156 6.75 -1.55 5.23
C THR A 156 7.17 -2.05 3.86
N LEU A 157 7.26 -1.17 2.86
CA LEU A 157 7.72 -1.55 1.53
C LEU A 157 9.16 -2.06 1.54
N VAL A 158 10.08 -1.34 2.20
CA VAL A 158 11.48 -1.76 2.35
C VAL A 158 11.56 -3.14 3.02
N THR A 159 10.86 -3.32 4.13
CA THR A 159 10.85 -4.60 4.84
C THR A 159 10.25 -5.72 3.98
N ALA A 160 9.14 -5.45 3.29
CA ALA A 160 8.49 -6.41 2.41
C ALA A 160 9.40 -6.82 1.24
N THR A 161 10.08 -5.88 0.58
CA THR A 161 10.97 -6.19 -0.56
C THR A 161 12.18 -7.02 -0.14
N VAL A 162 12.79 -6.73 1.01
CA VAL A 162 13.88 -7.56 1.56
C VAL A 162 13.35 -8.96 1.89
N LEU A 163 12.22 -9.03 2.60
CA LEU A 163 11.62 -10.31 3.02
C LEU A 163 11.23 -11.16 1.81
N THR A 164 10.59 -10.58 0.80
CA THR A 164 10.18 -11.31 -0.41
C THR A 164 11.39 -11.82 -1.19
N GLY A 165 12.49 -11.06 -1.27
CA GLY A 165 13.73 -11.50 -1.90
C GLY A 165 14.28 -12.77 -1.25
N TYR A 166 14.44 -12.77 0.08
CA TYR A 166 14.95 -13.94 0.81
C TYR A 166 13.98 -15.13 0.81
N LEU A 167 12.68 -14.88 0.97
CA LEU A 167 11.68 -15.95 0.94
C LEU A 167 11.63 -16.65 -0.41
N ALA A 168 11.87 -15.94 -1.49
CA ALA A 168 11.90 -16.49 -2.84
C ALA A 168 13.04 -17.51 -3.05
N GLU A 169 14.16 -17.36 -2.34
CA GLU A 169 15.27 -18.31 -2.39
C GLU A 169 14.88 -19.69 -1.80
N ILE A 170 13.96 -19.69 -0.84
CA ILE A 170 13.45 -20.92 -0.20
C ILE A 170 12.36 -21.56 -1.07
N ASN A 171 11.36 -20.75 -1.45
CA ASN A 171 10.25 -21.20 -2.30
C ASN A 171 9.58 -19.96 -2.94
N TRP A 172 9.36 -20.01 -4.23
CA TRP A 172 8.79 -18.91 -5.01
C TRP A 172 7.35 -18.50 -4.63
N HIS A 173 6.61 -19.33 -3.89
CA HIS A 173 5.29 -18.98 -3.36
C HIS A 173 5.38 -18.16 -2.05
N LEU A 174 6.45 -18.33 -1.25
CA LEU A 174 6.57 -17.69 0.05
C LEU A 174 6.57 -16.15 0.01
N PRO A 175 7.12 -15.48 -1.01
CA PRO A 175 7.03 -14.02 -1.12
C PRO A 175 5.61 -13.46 -1.01
N PHE A 176 4.61 -14.20 -1.48
CA PHE A 176 3.21 -13.76 -1.42
C PHE A 176 2.62 -13.73 -0.01
N ILE A 177 3.34 -14.25 1.00
CA ILE A 177 2.91 -14.18 2.41
C ILE A 177 2.76 -12.73 2.90
N VAL A 178 3.46 -11.77 2.29
CA VAL A 178 3.33 -10.34 2.62
C VAL A 178 1.92 -9.82 2.38
N TYR A 179 1.18 -10.45 1.49
CA TYR A 179 -0.22 -10.11 1.20
C TYR A 179 -1.22 -10.66 2.22
N PHE A 180 -0.78 -11.33 3.27
CA PHE A 180 -1.58 -11.68 4.45
C PHE A 180 -1.59 -10.58 5.52
N PHE A 181 -0.72 -9.57 5.41
CA PHE A 181 -0.69 -8.45 6.36
C PHE A 181 -2.05 -7.75 6.55
N PRO A 182 -2.94 -7.63 5.53
CA PRO A 182 -4.29 -7.10 5.66
C PRO A 182 -5.15 -7.82 6.71
N VAL A 183 -4.88 -9.07 7.05
CA VAL A 183 -5.60 -9.81 8.09
C VAL A 183 -5.42 -9.11 9.45
N VAL A 184 -4.21 -8.64 9.76
CA VAL A 184 -3.95 -7.87 10.99
C VAL A 184 -4.73 -6.58 10.97
N SER A 185 -4.71 -5.85 9.85
CA SER A 185 -5.45 -4.61 9.68
C SER A 185 -6.97 -4.81 9.76
N PHE A 186 -7.47 -5.97 9.28
CA PHE A 186 -8.87 -6.33 9.38
C PHE A 186 -9.31 -6.45 10.84
N PHE A 187 -8.58 -7.18 11.68
CA PHE A 187 -8.90 -7.28 13.10
C PHE A 187 -8.78 -5.92 13.82
N LEU A 188 -7.78 -5.12 13.50
CA LEU A 188 -7.65 -3.78 14.05
C LEU A 188 -8.78 -2.83 13.59
N SER A 189 -9.37 -3.06 12.42
CA SER A 189 -10.48 -2.24 11.89
C SER A 189 -11.74 -2.28 12.78
N PHE A 190 -11.94 -3.32 13.55
CA PHE A 190 -13.07 -3.40 14.50
C PHE A 190 -12.97 -2.38 15.64
N TYR A 191 -11.75 -1.98 16.00
CA TYR A 191 -11.54 -0.91 16.98
C TYR A 191 -11.80 0.48 16.41
N LEU A 192 -11.66 0.66 15.09
CA LEU A 192 -12.02 1.91 14.40
C LEU A 192 -13.52 2.20 14.43
N LYS A 193 -14.37 1.17 14.41
CA LYS A 193 -15.83 1.31 14.41
C LYS A 193 -16.39 1.83 15.73
N ARG A 194 -15.70 1.58 16.85
CA ARG A 194 -16.14 2.00 18.19
C ARG A 194 -15.93 3.50 18.45
N ASP A 195 -14.94 4.09 17.76
CA ASP A 195 -14.51 5.46 17.97
C ASP A 195 -14.94 6.40 16.83
N THR A 196 -15.98 6.04 16.07
CA THR A 196 -16.54 6.92 15.04
C THR A 196 -17.17 8.13 15.73
N ILE A 197 -16.36 9.11 16.06
CA ILE A 197 -16.83 10.47 16.31
C ILE A 197 -17.53 10.86 15.01
N SER A 198 -18.82 11.14 15.10
CA SER A 198 -19.59 11.74 14.02
C SER A 198 -19.00 13.13 13.74
N VAL A 199 -17.90 13.15 13.03
CA VAL A 199 -17.33 14.40 12.55
C VAL A 199 -18.22 14.83 11.42
N ALA A 200 -19.02 15.86 11.68
CA ALA A 200 -19.72 16.57 10.62
C ALA A 200 -18.76 16.81 9.46
N PRO A 201 -19.21 16.69 8.21
CA PRO A 201 -18.37 16.92 7.06
C PRO A 201 -17.69 18.27 7.22
N VAL A 202 -16.38 18.27 7.43
CA VAL A 202 -15.61 19.51 7.45
C VAL A 202 -15.81 20.13 6.08
N LYS A 203 -16.68 21.13 6.00
CA LYS A 203 -16.73 22.01 4.83
C LYS A 203 -15.35 22.63 4.75
N VAL A 204 -14.50 22.04 3.92
CA VAL A 204 -13.23 22.67 3.53
C VAL A 204 -13.62 23.88 2.70
N THR A 205 -13.78 25.01 3.36
CA THR A 205 -13.79 26.31 2.69
C THR A 205 -12.39 26.49 2.15
N VAL A 206 -12.19 26.09 0.91
CA VAL A 206 -10.98 26.41 0.16
C VAL A 206 -11.02 27.92 -0.09
N SER A 207 -10.54 28.68 0.91
CA SER A 207 -10.37 30.11 0.79
C SER A 207 -9.01 30.35 0.14
N GLY A 208 -8.99 30.32 -1.17
CA GLY A 208 -7.82 30.64 -1.99
C GLY A 208 -8.04 30.23 -3.44
N LYS A 209 -7.72 31.09 -4.37
CA LYS A 209 -7.66 30.72 -5.80
C LYS A 209 -6.56 29.67 -5.96
N ILE A 210 -6.94 28.42 -6.20
CA ILE A 210 -6.00 27.38 -6.56
C ILE A 210 -5.38 27.77 -7.90
N GLU A 211 -4.07 28.05 -7.91
CA GLU A 211 -3.33 28.24 -9.16
C GLU A 211 -3.22 26.91 -9.89
N VAL A 212 -4.22 26.59 -10.70
CA VAL A 212 -4.35 25.32 -11.42
C VAL A 212 -3.06 24.99 -12.18
N LYS A 213 -2.43 25.99 -12.80
CA LYS A 213 -1.17 25.82 -13.54
C LYS A 213 -0.04 25.29 -12.63
N ARG A 214 0.10 25.85 -11.44
CA ARG A 214 1.10 25.40 -10.44
C ARG A 214 0.81 24.02 -9.93
N LEU A 215 -0.47 23.71 -9.64
CA LEU A 215 -0.90 22.39 -9.22
C LEU A 215 -0.59 21.33 -10.30
N VAL A 216 -0.96 21.59 -11.56
CA VAL A 216 -0.70 20.68 -12.69
C VAL A 216 0.80 20.49 -12.88
N SER A 217 1.61 21.56 -12.82
CA SER A 217 3.07 21.45 -12.92
C SER A 217 3.67 20.57 -11.83
N LEU A 218 3.22 20.72 -10.57
CA LEU A 218 3.68 19.89 -9.47
C LEU A 218 3.24 18.43 -9.63
N MET A 219 2.02 18.19 -10.10
CA MET A 219 1.52 16.84 -10.38
C MET A 219 2.32 16.15 -11.49
N LEU A 220 2.64 16.87 -12.57
CA LEU A 220 3.47 16.34 -13.66
C LEU A 220 4.90 16.05 -13.21
N PHE A 221 5.50 16.95 -12.44
CA PHE A 221 6.84 16.72 -11.88
C PHE A 221 6.88 15.52 -10.95
N TYR A 222 5.92 15.40 -10.02
CA TYR A 222 5.80 14.25 -9.13
C TYR A 222 5.56 12.95 -9.91
N GLY A 223 4.69 13.01 -10.92
CA GLY A 223 4.43 11.86 -11.81
C GLY A 223 5.69 11.40 -12.55
N LEU A 224 6.50 12.33 -13.07
CA LEU A 224 7.76 12.00 -13.74
C LEU A 224 8.77 11.32 -12.79
N VAL A 225 8.96 11.87 -11.60
CA VAL A 225 9.87 11.29 -10.59
C VAL A 225 9.39 9.88 -10.19
N THR A 226 8.09 9.72 -9.95
CA THR A 226 7.52 8.41 -9.61
C THR A 226 7.67 7.41 -10.76
N TYR A 227 7.45 7.84 -12.00
CA TYR A 227 7.61 7.02 -13.18
C TYR A 227 9.04 6.49 -13.32
N LEU A 228 10.05 7.35 -13.13
CA LEU A 228 11.46 6.93 -13.16
C LEU A 228 11.76 5.91 -12.06
N ALA A 229 11.24 6.10 -10.85
CA ALA A 229 11.42 5.18 -9.75
C ALA A 229 10.79 3.80 -10.04
N VAL A 230 9.61 3.77 -10.64
CA VAL A 230 8.88 2.54 -10.99
C VAL A 230 9.61 1.78 -12.10
N ILE A 231 10.11 2.48 -13.13
CA ILE A 231 10.91 1.84 -14.20
C ILE A 231 12.11 1.10 -13.62
N VAL A 232 12.87 1.76 -12.72
CA VAL A 232 14.04 1.11 -12.08
C VAL A 232 13.59 -0.12 -11.29
N SER A 233 12.55 -0.01 -10.49
CA SER A 233 12.06 -1.11 -9.65
C SER A 233 11.58 -2.32 -10.44
N PHE A 234 11.03 -2.11 -11.63
CA PHE A 234 10.50 -3.19 -12.46
C PHE A 234 11.57 -3.86 -13.33
N ASN A 235 12.55 -3.10 -13.80
CA ASN A 235 13.57 -3.65 -14.70
C ASN A 235 14.82 -4.18 -13.96
N LEU A 236 15.12 -3.62 -12.78
CA LEU A 236 16.30 -4.02 -12.00
C LEU A 236 16.34 -5.52 -11.69
N PRO A 237 15.25 -6.22 -11.31
CA PRO A 237 15.30 -7.67 -11.06
C PRO A 237 15.67 -8.50 -12.28
N PHE A 238 15.26 -8.10 -13.47
CA PHE A 238 15.65 -8.79 -14.73
C PHE A 238 17.13 -8.61 -15.03
N LEU A 239 17.63 -7.37 -14.90
CA LEU A 239 19.06 -7.07 -15.07
C LEU A 239 19.92 -7.84 -14.07
N MET A 240 19.54 -7.85 -12.80
CA MET A 240 20.28 -8.57 -11.76
C MET A 240 20.32 -10.06 -12.01
N LYS A 241 19.22 -10.64 -12.51
CA LYS A 241 19.19 -12.04 -12.92
C LYS A 241 20.15 -12.32 -14.07
N GLU A 242 20.22 -11.44 -15.07
CA GLU A 242 21.16 -11.57 -16.21
C GLU A 242 22.62 -11.61 -15.72
N TYR A 243 22.95 -10.84 -14.69
CA TYR A 243 24.26 -10.84 -14.03
C TYR A 243 24.41 -11.89 -12.93
N HIS A 244 23.51 -12.88 -12.83
CA HIS A 244 23.56 -13.99 -11.87
C HIS A 244 23.51 -13.58 -10.39
N PHE A 245 22.88 -12.48 -10.05
CA PHE A 245 22.60 -12.11 -8.66
C PHE A 245 21.40 -12.88 -8.09
N ASP A 246 21.48 -13.22 -6.81
CA ASP A 246 20.40 -13.87 -6.08
C ASP A 246 19.21 -12.93 -5.86
N THR A 247 18.02 -13.50 -5.66
CA THR A 247 16.79 -12.72 -5.40
C THR A 247 16.85 -11.95 -4.09
N GLY A 248 17.55 -12.47 -3.08
CA GLY A 248 17.83 -11.76 -1.84
C GLY A 248 18.63 -10.47 -2.06
N ALA A 249 19.68 -10.54 -2.88
CA ALA A 249 20.46 -9.36 -3.27
C ALA A 249 19.60 -8.33 -4.02
N SER A 250 18.72 -8.79 -4.90
CA SER A 250 17.75 -7.93 -5.59
C SER A 250 16.83 -7.20 -4.59
N GLY A 251 16.33 -7.93 -3.59
CA GLY A 251 15.50 -7.36 -2.53
C GLY A 251 16.22 -6.27 -1.73
N ILE A 252 17.48 -6.48 -1.38
CA ILE A 252 18.31 -5.49 -0.66
C ILE A 252 18.53 -4.24 -1.52
N ILE A 253 18.95 -4.39 -2.78
CA ILE A 253 19.25 -3.25 -3.66
C ILE A 253 17.99 -2.41 -3.92
N ILE A 254 16.84 -3.05 -4.19
CA ILE A 254 15.58 -2.35 -4.37
C ILE A 254 15.16 -1.64 -3.07
N SER A 255 15.37 -2.27 -1.91
CA SER A 255 15.05 -1.66 -0.63
C SER A 255 15.90 -0.42 -0.33
N LEU A 256 17.20 -0.45 -0.67
CA LEU A 256 18.10 0.71 -0.56
C LEU A 256 17.66 1.86 -1.48
N PHE A 257 17.18 1.53 -2.68
CA PHE A 257 16.61 2.51 -3.59
C PHE A 257 15.38 3.22 -2.99
N TYR A 258 14.45 2.47 -2.38
CA TYR A 258 13.29 3.06 -1.69
C TYR A 258 13.68 3.87 -0.45
N LEU A 259 14.69 3.44 0.30
CA LEU A 259 15.23 4.21 1.43
C LEU A 259 15.81 5.55 0.96
N ALA A 260 16.56 5.56 -0.14
CA ALA A 260 17.13 6.78 -0.72
C ALA A 260 16.02 7.77 -1.13
N LEU A 261 14.92 7.28 -1.73
CA LEU A 261 13.75 8.09 -2.04
C LEU A 261 13.08 8.67 -0.79
N MET A 262 13.03 7.92 0.31
CA MET A 262 12.44 8.38 1.57
C MET A 262 13.24 9.53 2.21
N ILE A 263 14.57 9.48 2.17
CA ILE A 263 15.43 10.52 2.76
C ILE A 263 15.20 11.86 2.06
N ARG A 264 15.05 11.86 0.73
CA ARG A 264 14.83 13.06 -0.07
C ARG A 264 13.47 13.73 0.17
N GLN A 265 12.46 13.01 0.67
CA GLN A 265 11.14 13.57 0.96
C GLN A 265 11.09 14.40 2.27
N ARG A 266 12.17 14.46 3.04
CA ARG A 266 12.24 15.21 4.32
C ARG A 266 12.69 16.66 4.16
N GLU A 267 13.22 17.05 3.01
CA GLU A 267 13.60 18.43 2.66
C GLU A 267 12.46 19.13 1.88
#